data_6f6ca354eecb088b6d3d1e1f5005301f
#
_entry.id   6f6ca354eecb088b6d3d1e1f5005301f
#
_cell.length_a   1.000
_cell.length_b   1.000
_cell.length_c   1.000
_cell.angle_alpha   90.00
_cell.angle_beta   90.00
_cell.angle_gamma   90.00
#
_symmetry.space_group_name_H-M   'P 1'
#
loop_
_entity.id
_entity.type
_entity.pdbx_description
1 polymer ?
#
loop_
_entity_poly.entity_id
_entity_poly.type
_entity_poly.pdbx_seq_one_letter_code
_entity_poly.pdbx_strand_id
1 'polypeptide(L)' 'MSKACVFFADGLEECEALIVVDVLRRAGVEVTTASISGSRTVRSTHGVGLEADALAAELNEAD' A
#
# COMPACT_ATOMS: atom_id res chain seq x y z
N MET A 1 -12.91 -13.32 7.45
CA MET A 1 -12.73 -12.03 6.81
C MET A 1 -11.45 -12.04 6.00
N SER A 2 -11.52 -11.59 4.75
CA SER A 2 -10.35 -11.59 3.86
C SER A 2 -9.41 -10.43 4.19
N LYS A 3 -8.12 -10.70 4.07
CA LYS A 3 -7.09 -9.69 4.27
C LYS A 3 -6.19 -9.64 3.06
N ALA A 4 -5.71 -8.44 2.74
CA ALA A 4 -4.76 -8.25 1.64
C ALA A 4 -3.72 -7.21 2.04
N CYS A 5 -2.54 -7.33 1.47
CA CYS A 5 -1.49 -6.33 1.65
C CYS A 5 -1.09 -5.81 0.27
N VAL A 6 -1.07 -4.50 0.14
CA VAL A 6 -0.64 -3.86 -1.10
C VAL A 6 0.70 -3.17 -0.82
N PHE A 7 1.74 -3.56 -1.55
CA PHE A 7 3.07 -3.00 -1.34
C PHE A 7 3.27 -1.74 -2.19
N PHE A 8 3.76 -0.70 -1.54
CA PHE A 8 4.11 0.56 -2.20
C PHE A 8 5.62 0.66 -2.32
N ALA A 9 6.07 1.08 -3.49
CA ALA A 9 7.48 1.33 -3.76
C ALA A 9 7.60 2.66 -4.51
N ASP A 10 8.76 3.32 -4.39
CA ASP A 10 9.00 4.53 -5.15
C ASP A 10 8.89 4.24 -6.64
N GLY A 11 8.28 5.16 -7.39
CA GLY A 11 8.04 4.99 -8.81
C GLY A 11 6.74 4.30 -9.16
N LEU A 12 5.91 3.96 -8.16
CA LEU A 12 4.61 3.33 -8.43
C LEU A 12 3.69 4.28 -9.19
N GLU A 13 2.69 3.69 -9.86
CA GLU A 13 1.66 4.49 -10.51
C GLU A 13 0.53 4.68 -9.50
N GLU A 14 0.35 5.91 -9.03
CA GLU A 14 -0.56 6.22 -7.92
C GLU A 14 -2.01 5.85 -8.22
N CYS A 15 -2.46 6.07 -9.45
CA CYS A 15 -3.84 5.74 -9.79
C CYS A 15 -4.08 4.23 -9.73
N GLU A 16 -3.16 3.44 -10.29
CA GLU A 16 -3.30 2.00 -10.27
C GLU A 16 -3.25 1.45 -8.85
N ALA A 17 -2.32 1.95 -8.04
CA ALA A 17 -2.16 1.48 -6.67
C ALA A 17 -3.39 1.81 -5.82
N LEU A 18 -3.87 3.05 -5.91
CA LEU A 18 -4.99 3.50 -5.08
C LEU A 18 -6.32 2.90 -5.52
N ILE A 19 -6.51 2.66 -6.82
CA ILE A 19 -7.73 2.02 -7.32
C ILE A 19 -7.84 0.61 -6.74
N VAL A 20 -6.74 -0.15 -6.72
CA VAL A 20 -6.75 -1.50 -6.16
C VAL A 20 -7.15 -1.46 -4.68
N VAL A 21 -6.55 -0.55 -3.90
CA VAL A 21 -6.87 -0.40 -2.48
C VAL A 21 -8.35 -0.05 -2.30
N ASP A 22 -8.84 0.92 -3.08
CA ASP A 22 -10.22 1.37 -2.98
C ASP A 22 -11.20 0.24 -3.30
N VAL A 23 -10.98 -0.45 -4.42
CA VAL A 23 -11.87 -1.53 -4.85
C VAL A 23 -11.91 -2.66 -3.82
N LEU A 24 -10.75 -3.05 -3.29
CA LEU A 24 -10.69 -4.11 -2.30
C LEU A 24 -11.40 -3.72 -1.01
N ARG A 25 -11.22 -2.49 -0.55
CA ARG A 25 -11.88 -2.01 0.67
C ARG A 25 -13.38 -1.94 0.49
N ARG A 26 -13.86 -1.52 -0.67
CA ARG A 26 -15.29 -1.51 -0.98
C ARG A 26 -15.88 -2.91 -1.01
N ALA A 27 -15.09 -3.89 -1.39
CA ALA A 27 -15.52 -5.28 -1.41
C ALA A 27 -15.49 -5.95 -0.03
N GLY A 28 -15.13 -5.21 1.01
CA GLY A 28 -15.09 -5.74 2.36
C GLY A 28 -13.78 -6.45 2.74
N VAL A 29 -12.75 -6.28 1.92
CA VAL A 29 -11.43 -6.84 2.21
C VAL A 29 -10.68 -5.91 3.15
N GLU A 30 -10.06 -6.46 4.19
CA GLU A 30 -9.20 -5.68 5.08
C GLU A 30 -7.86 -5.50 4.39
N VAL A 31 -7.57 -4.26 3.99
CA VAL A 31 -6.36 -3.95 3.21
C VAL A 31 -5.39 -3.14 4.04
N THR A 32 -4.14 -3.60 4.08
CA THR A 32 -3.03 -2.85 4.66
C THR A 32 -2.10 -2.47 3.52
N THR A 33 -1.71 -1.19 3.46
CA THR A 33 -0.70 -0.74 2.52
C THR A 33 0.64 -0.73 3.23
N ALA A 34 1.69 -1.20 2.56
CA ALA A 34 3.01 -1.31 3.17
C ALA A 34 4.08 -0.79 2.24
N SER A 35 4.94 0.09 2.75
CA SER A 35 6.08 0.60 1.99
C SER A 35 7.25 -0.37 2.08
N ILE A 36 7.85 -0.68 0.94
CA ILE A 36 9.04 -1.52 0.90
C ILE A 36 10.32 -0.71 1.07
N SER A 37 10.21 0.62 1.09
CA SER A 37 11.36 1.48 1.37
C SER A 37 11.52 1.65 2.89
N GLY A 38 12.53 2.39 3.32
CA GLY A 38 12.75 2.66 4.74
C GLY A 38 11.83 3.71 5.32
N SER A 39 10.88 4.24 4.54
CA SER A 39 9.95 5.28 4.97
C SER A 39 8.54 4.90 4.55
N ARG A 40 7.55 5.25 5.36
CA ARG A 40 6.14 5.04 5.00
C ARG A 40 5.74 5.91 3.81
N THR A 41 6.42 7.02 3.59
CA THR A 41 6.14 7.89 2.46
C THR A 41 6.86 7.38 1.23
N VAL A 42 6.12 7.14 0.17
CA VAL A 42 6.68 6.78 -1.14
C VAL A 42 6.26 7.81 -2.15
N ARG A 43 7.06 7.99 -3.20
CA ARG A 43 6.73 8.89 -4.29
C ARG A 43 6.34 8.10 -5.52
N SER A 44 5.20 8.49 -6.10
CA SER A 44 4.76 7.89 -7.35
C SER A 44 5.61 8.36 -8.51
N THR A 45 5.39 7.75 -9.66
CA THR A 45 6.06 8.13 -10.90
C THR A 45 5.77 9.57 -11.32
N HIS A 46 4.68 10.14 -10.83
CA HIS A 46 4.29 11.53 -11.12
C HIS A 46 4.66 12.49 -9.97
N GLY A 47 5.48 12.04 -9.02
CA GLY A 47 5.93 12.87 -7.93
C GLY A 47 4.94 13.08 -6.79
N VAL A 48 3.84 12.32 -6.78
CA VAL A 48 2.84 12.42 -5.71
C VAL A 48 3.32 11.63 -4.50
N GLY A 49 3.31 12.27 -3.34
CA GLY A 49 3.66 11.58 -2.09
C GLY A 49 2.47 10.78 -1.57
N LEU A 50 2.70 9.51 -1.26
CA LEU A 50 1.70 8.63 -0.67
C LEU A 50 2.24 8.09 0.64
N GLU A 51 1.38 8.02 1.65
CA GLU A 51 1.78 7.45 2.93
C GLU A 51 1.14 6.07 3.09
N ALA A 52 1.99 5.07 3.25
CA ALA A 52 1.52 3.71 3.51
C ALA A 52 1.12 3.57 4.98
N ASP A 53 0.30 2.57 5.28
CA ASP A 53 -0.13 2.29 6.65
C ASP A 53 1.03 1.82 7.52
N ALA A 54 2.00 1.11 6.92
CA ALA A 54 3.11 0.52 7.66
C ALA A 54 4.33 0.37 6.77
N LEU A 55 5.47 0.04 7.37
CA LEU A 55 6.64 -0.40 6.63
C LEU A 55 6.54 -1.92 6.43
N ALA A 56 6.94 -2.40 5.26
CA ALA A 56 6.91 -3.84 4.99
C ALA A 56 7.73 -4.61 6.03
N ALA A 57 8.85 -4.04 6.48
CA ALA A 57 9.70 -4.66 7.48
C ALA A 57 9.02 -4.81 8.85
N GLU A 58 7.96 -4.07 9.11
CA GLU A 58 7.21 -4.13 10.36
C GLU A 58 6.11 -5.20 10.33
N LEU A 59 5.81 -5.73 9.17
CA LEU A 59 4.73 -6.70 9.04
C LEU A 59 5.19 -8.09 9.44
N ASN A 60 4.24 -8.81 10.03
CA ASN A 60 4.42 -10.19 10.42
C ASN A 60 3.76 -11.08 9.36
N GLU A 61 4.33 -12.23 9.06
CA GLU A 61 3.77 -13.15 8.08
C GLU A 61 2.33 -13.57 8.40
N ALA A 62 1.97 -13.54 9.67
CA ALA A 62 0.62 -13.91 10.10
C ALA A 62 -0.40 -12.79 9.85
N ASP A 63 0.06 -11.62 9.50
CA ASP A 63 -0.82 -10.44 9.32
C ASP A 63 -1.32 -10.27 7.86
#